data_e5d7b631f2d2f07c9f31b36267c2a81e
#
_entry.id   e5d7b631f2d2f07c9f31b36267c2a81e
#
_cell.length_a   1.000
_cell.length_b   1.000
_cell.length_c   1.000
_cell.angle_alpha   90.00
_cell.angle_beta   90.00
_cell.angle_gamma   90.00
#
_symmetry.space_group_name_H-M   'P 1'
#
loop_
_entity.id
_entity.type
_entity.pdbx_description
1 polymer ?
#
loop_
_entity_poly.entity_id
_entity_poly.type
_entity_poly.pdbx_seq_one_letter_code
_entity_poly.pdbx_strand_id
1 'polypeptide(L)'
;MKQFLLIISLMAGNFAKAQKIDSIYVNLYTDSLKKGTYNYINIDGRLSNGRYLPLDNNDLTFTTSAGEFKGNSLWINKDCKENKVSIKVILKSNPLLHKEFEIYIKQLPDNEKLKTKEEILNEMKKSKKNNNKR
;
A
#
# COMPACT_ATOMS: atom_id res chain seq x y z
N MET A 1 -33.55 -20.87 39.30
CA MET A 1 -34.00 -20.06 38.17
C MET A 1 -33.08 -18.85 37.84
N LYS A 2 -32.52 -18.19 38.81
CA LYS A 2 -31.59 -17.05 38.54
C LYS A 2 -30.28 -17.47 37.85
N GLN A 3 -29.76 -18.68 38.04
CA GLN A 3 -28.56 -19.18 37.39
C GLN A 3 -28.79 -19.60 35.93
N PHE A 4 -29.99 -19.96 35.54
CA PHE A 4 -30.33 -20.35 34.19
C PHE A 4 -30.43 -19.16 33.24
N LEU A 5 -30.85 -17.99 33.74
CA LEU A 5 -30.86 -16.72 33.02
C LEU A 5 -29.46 -16.19 32.70
N LEU A 6 -28.48 -16.45 33.58
CA LEU A 6 -27.10 -16.03 33.40
C LEU A 6 -26.39 -16.78 32.27
N ILE A 7 -26.74 -18.09 32.09
CA ILE A 7 -26.12 -18.92 31.04
C ILE A 7 -26.64 -18.55 29.66
N ILE A 8 -27.90 -18.14 29.53
CA ILE A 8 -28.50 -17.70 28.26
C ILE A 8 -27.90 -16.36 27.83
N SER A 9 -27.56 -15.47 28.78
CA SER A 9 -26.91 -14.19 28.47
C SER A 9 -25.48 -14.34 27.95
N LEU A 10 -24.76 -15.42 28.34
CA LEU A 10 -23.40 -15.68 27.87
C LEU A 10 -23.35 -16.24 26.44
N MET A 11 -24.43 -16.86 25.94
CA MET A 11 -24.48 -17.41 24.59
C MET A 11 -24.89 -16.40 23.51
N ALA A 12 -25.45 -15.28 23.87
CA ALA A 12 -25.88 -14.24 22.91
C ALA A 12 -24.73 -13.34 22.40
N GLY A 13 -23.51 -13.50 22.92
CA GLY A 13 -22.38 -12.61 22.65
C GLY A 13 -21.50 -12.95 21.44
N ASN A 14 -21.73 -14.06 20.72
CA ASN A 14 -20.77 -14.57 19.75
C ASN A 14 -21.18 -14.48 18.27
N PHE A 15 -22.15 -13.65 17.92
CA PHE A 15 -22.47 -13.37 16.52
C PHE A 15 -21.79 -12.10 15.99
N ALA A 16 -20.55 -11.85 16.40
CA ALA A 16 -19.72 -10.92 15.66
C ALA A 16 -19.36 -11.57 14.32
N LYS A 17 -20.18 -11.31 13.29
CA LYS A 17 -19.83 -11.69 11.92
C LYS A 17 -18.50 -11.01 11.60
N ALA A 18 -17.45 -11.83 11.44
CA ALA A 18 -16.18 -11.34 10.94
C ALA A 18 -16.41 -10.61 9.62
N GLN A 19 -15.92 -9.37 9.50
CA GLN A 19 -16.04 -8.58 8.29
C GLN A 19 -15.34 -9.31 7.15
N LYS A 20 -16.05 -9.52 6.04
CA LYS A 20 -15.53 -10.19 4.86
C LYS A 20 -14.95 -9.15 3.89
N ILE A 21 -13.83 -9.48 3.27
CA ILE A 21 -13.26 -8.68 2.19
C ILE A 21 -14.00 -9.04 0.89
N ASP A 22 -14.69 -8.08 0.30
CA ASP A 22 -15.48 -8.25 -0.92
C ASP A 22 -14.69 -7.97 -2.19
N SER A 23 -13.70 -7.07 -2.11
CA SER A 23 -12.86 -6.67 -3.25
C SER A 23 -11.51 -6.16 -2.77
N ILE A 24 -10.53 -6.19 -3.68
CA ILE A 24 -9.18 -5.65 -3.44
C ILE A 24 -8.85 -4.61 -4.50
N TYR A 25 -8.08 -3.59 -4.11
CA TYR A 25 -7.68 -2.46 -4.95
C TYR A 25 -6.18 -2.22 -4.84
N VAL A 26 -5.55 -1.97 -5.98
CA VAL A 26 -4.17 -1.51 -6.04
C VAL A 26 -4.16 0.01 -5.91
N ASN A 27 -3.53 0.52 -4.87
CA ASN A 27 -3.46 1.94 -4.56
C ASN A 27 -2.00 2.35 -4.35
N LEU A 28 -1.26 2.48 -5.45
CA LEU A 28 0.16 2.79 -5.42
C LEU A 28 0.40 4.27 -5.10
N TYR A 29 1.45 4.52 -4.31
CA TYR A 29 1.88 5.88 -3.96
C TYR A 29 2.88 6.47 -4.98
N THR A 30 3.34 5.66 -5.94
CA THR A 30 4.30 6.05 -6.96
C THR A 30 3.94 5.39 -8.29
N ASP A 31 4.33 6.01 -9.38
CA ASP A 31 4.17 5.51 -10.75
C ASP A 31 5.31 4.60 -11.21
N SER A 32 6.43 4.60 -10.48
CA SER A 32 7.62 3.82 -10.80
C SER A 32 8.35 3.32 -9.56
N LEU A 33 8.95 2.14 -9.68
CA LEU A 33 9.75 1.52 -8.63
C LEU A 33 11.21 1.99 -8.71
N LYS A 34 11.86 2.08 -7.56
CA LYS A 34 13.28 2.42 -7.45
C LYS A 34 14.15 1.19 -7.31
N LYS A 35 15.31 1.20 -7.96
CA LYS A 35 16.34 0.15 -7.83
C LYS A 35 17.12 0.30 -6.53
N GLY A 36 17.58 -0.83 -5.99
CA GLY A 36 18.44 -0.88 -4.81
C GLY A 36 17.74 -0.50 -3.51
N THR A 37 16.42 -0.63 -3.45
CA THR A 37 15.62 -0.33 -2.27
C THR A 37 14.35 -1.16 -2.25
N TYR A 38 13.69 -1.17 -1.10
CA TYR A 38 12.33 -1.70 -0.95
C TYR A 38 11.30 -0.69 -1.43
N ASN A 39 10.35 -1.16 -2.22
CA ASN A 39 9.23 -0.38 -2.72
C ASN A 39 7.93 -0.93 -2.15
N TYR A 40 7.22 -0.13 -1.38
CA TYR A 40 5.97 -0.55 -0.76
C TYR A 40 4.86 -0.65 -1.81
N ILE A 41 4.17 -1.79 -1.83
CA ILE A 41 3.03 -2.04 -2.71
C ILE A 41 1.76 -2.01 -1.87
N ASN A 42 1.01 -0.94 -1.97
CA ASN A 42 -0.22 -0.75 -1.20
C ASN A 42 -1.41 -1.41 -1.87
N ILE A 43 -2.04 -2.31 -1.13
CA ILE A 43 -3.28 -2.99 -1.54
C ILE A 43 -4.33 -2.76 -0.45
N ASP A 44 -5.46 -2.22 -0.84
CA ASP A 44 -6.59 -2.00 0.04
C ASP A 44 -7.68 -3.05 -0.20
N GLY A 45 -8.27 -3.53 0.89
CA GLY A 45 -9.45 -4.37 0.85
C GLY A 45 -10.70 -3.56 1.18
N ARG A 46 -11.77 -3.77 0.42
CA ARG A 46 -13.09 -3.27 0.78
C ARG A 46 -13.83 -4.33 1.57
N LEU A 47 -14.27 -3.98 2.75
CA LEU A 47 -15.07 -4.84 3.62
C LEU A 47 -16.54 -4.84 3.20
N SER A 48 -17.29 -5.88 3.61
CA SER A 48 -18.73 -6.02 3.35
C SER A 48 -19.59 -4.86 3.88
N ASN A 49 -19.09 -4.12 4.88
CA ASN A 49 -19.74 -2.90 5.40
C ASN A 49 -19.38 -1.62 4.61
N GLY A 50 -18.63 -1.72 3.51
CA GLY A 50 -18.20 -0.60 2.68
C GLY A 50 -16.94 0.13 3.17
N ARG A 51 -16.37 -0.24 4.32
CA ARG A 51 -15.11 0.33 4.82
C ARG A 51 -13.91 -0.26 4.10
N TYR A 52 -12.81 0.50 4.03
CA TYR A 52 -11.54 0.07 3.46
C TYR A 52 -10.54 -0.27 4.56
N LEU A 53 -9.71 -1.26 4.29
CA LEU A 53 -8.68 -1.75 5.19
C LEU A 53 -7.39 -1.98 4.39
N PRO A 54 -6.23 -1.43 4.81
CA PRO A 54 -4.95 -1.81 4.23
C PRO A 54 -4.68 -3.29 4.48
N LEU A 55 -4.31 -4.03 3.43
CA LEU A 55 -4.02 -5.45 3.50
C LEU A 55 -2.50 -5.67 3.49
N ASP A 56 -2.07 -6.69 4.19
CA ASP A 56 -0.67 -7.10 4.25
C ASP A 56 -0.45 -8.55 3.78
N ASN A 57 0.76 -9.06 3.93
CA ASN A 57 1.13 -10.41 3.56
C ASN A 57 0.49 -11.51 4.43
N ASN A 58 -0.22 -11.16 5.52
CA ASN A 58 -1.08 -12.12 6.24
C ASN A 58 -2.35 -12.39 5.44
N ASP A 59 -2.85 -11.39 4.74
CA ASP A 59 -4.08 -11.46 3.94
C ASP A 59 -3.83 -11.81 2.48
N LEU A 60 -2.65 -11.46 1.96
CA LEU A 60 -2.32 -11.48 0.54
C LEU A 60 -1.12 -12.39 0.23
N THR A 61 -1.15 -13.00 -0.95
CA THR A 61 0.00 -13.61 -1.59
C THR A 61 0.46 -12.74 -2.73
N PHE A 62 1.74 -12.35 -2.72
CA PHE A 62 2.38 -11.57 -3.78
C PHE A 62 3.27 -12.46 -4.65
N THR A 63 3.17 -12.28 -5.97
CA THR A 63 4.11 -12.83 -6.95
C THR A 63 4.59 -11.71 -7.87
N THR A 64 5.81 -11.84 -8.36
CA THR A 64 6.46 -10.82 -9.18
C THR A 64 7.29 -11.44 -10.28
N SER A 65 7.41 -10.77 -11.43
CA SER A 65 8.29 -11.17 -12.54
C SER A 65 9.76 -10.82 -12.31
N ALA A 66 10.06 -9.87 -11.42
CA ALA A 66 11.41 -9.46 -11.05
C ALA A 66 11.45 -8.95 -9.61
N GLY A 67 12.60 -9.11 -8.95
CA GLY A 67 12.75 -8.72 -7.55
C GLY A 67 12.21 -9.74 -6.56
N GLU A 68 12.23 -9.39 -5.29
CA GLU A 68 11.77 -10.21 -4.17
C GLU A 68 10.86 -9.43 -3.24
N PHE A 69 9.76 -10.06 -2.82
CA PHE A 69 8.89 -9.51 -1.79
C PHE A 69 9.36 -9.86 -0.38
N LYS A 70 9.36 -8.84 0.48
CA LYS A 70 9.42 -8.99 1.93
C LYS A 70 8.21 -8.28 2.54
N GLY A 71 7.23 -9.06 2.98
CA GLY A 71 5.93 -8.50 3.30
C GLY A 71 5.29 -7.85 2.07
N ASN A 72 4.84 -6.61 2.19
CA ASN A 72 4.29 -5.79 1.09
C ASN A 72 5.35 -5.01 0.33
N SER A 73 6.62 -5.18 0.64
CA SER A 73 7.70 -4.40 0.02
C SER A 73 8.46 -5.23 -1.00
N LEU A 74 8.58 -4.71 -2.21
CA LEU A 74 9.30 -5.32 -3.31
C LEU A 74 10.72 -4.76 -3.40
N TRP A 75 11.70 -5.61 -3.23
CA TRP A 75 13.10 -5.28 -3.47
C TRP A 75 13.42 -5.40 -4.96
N ILE A 76 13.96 -4.33 -5.54
CA ILE A 76 14.49 -4.33 -6.91
C ILE A 76 16.00 -4.19 -6.85
N ASN A 77 16.72 -5.14 -7.46
CA ASN A 77 18.17 -5.12 -7.51
C ASN A 77 18.66 -3.89 -8.28
N LYS A 78 19.81 -3.33 -7.86
CA LYS A 78 20.48 -2.21 -8.55
C LYS A 78 20.81 -2.54 -10.00
N ASP A 79 21.16 -3.81 -10.27
CA ASP A 79 21.55 -4.31 -11.58
C ASP A 79 20.38 -4.79 -12.44
N CYS A 80 19.15 -4.61 -11.96
CA CYS A 80 17.95 -4.99 -12.71
C CYS A 80 17.88 -4.22 -14.02
N LYS A 81 17.77 -4.95 -15.12
CA LYS A 81 17.70 -4.41 -16.50
C LYS A 81 16.29 -4.32 -17.04
N GLU A 82 15.32 -4.86 -16.31
CA GLU A 82 13.92 -4.81 -16.70
C GLU A 82 13.38 -3.38 -16.62
N ASN A 83 12.56 -2.99 -17.59
CA ASN A 83 11.89 -1.69 -17.60
C ASN A 83 10.59 -1.69 -16.82
N LYS A 84 9.98 -2.85 -16.68
CA LYS A 84 8.71 -3.07 -16.00
C LYS A 84 8.79 -4.35 -15.19
N VAL A 85 7.95 -4.43 -14.18
CA VAL A 85 7.68 -5.65 -13.42
C VAL A 85 6.18 -5.92 -13.41
N SER A 86 5.81 -7.16 -13.63
CA SER A 86 4.44 -7.66 -13.44
C SER A 86 4.27 -8.16 -12.02
N ILE A 87 3.25 -7.68 -11.34
CA ILE A 87 2.92 -8.08 -9.97
C ILE A 87 1.53 -8.69 -9.97
N LYS A 88 1.38 -9.83 -9.31
CA LYS A 88 0.09 -10.46 -9.05
C LYS A 88 -0.13 -10.56 -7.56
N VAL A 89 -1.32 -10.17 -7.13
CA VAL A 89 -1.76 -10.19 -5.74
C VAL A 89 -3.03 -11.02 -5.63
N ILE A 90 -3.05 -11.95 -4.70
CA ILE A 90 -4.16 -12.89 -4.50
C ILE A 90 -4.59 -12.81 -3.04
N LEU A 91 -5.89 -12.65 -2.79
CA LEU A 91 -6.46 -12.70 -1.45
C LEU A 91 -6.48 -14.17 -0.95
N LYS A 92 -5.82 -14.44 0.18
CA LYS A 92 -5.72 -15.80 0.73
C LYS A 92 -7.06 -16.40 1.13
N SER A 93 -7.94 -15.58 1.71
CA SER A 93 -9.27 -16.01 2.16
C SER A 93 -10.26 -16.27 1.01
N ASN A 94 -10.01 -15.68 -0.16
CA ASN A 94 -10.77 -15.90 -1.38
C ASN A 94 -9.88 -15.70 -2.61
N PRO A 95 -9.24 -16.77 -3.13
CA PRO A 95 -8.31 -16.67 -4.26
C PRO A 95 -8.94 -16.23 -5.59
N LEU A 96 -10.25 -16.20 -5.70
CA LEU A 96 -10.95 -15.62 -6.86
C LEU A 96 -10.78 -14.10 -6.91
N LEU A 97 -10.50 -13.47 -5.76
CA LEU A 97 -10.14 -12.05 -5.69
C LEU A 97 -8.64 -11.90 -5.86
N HIS A 98 -8.24 -11.43 -7.02
CA HIS A 98 -6.85 -11.16 -7.37
C HIS A 98 -6.75 -9.91 -8.24
N LYS A 99 -5.56 -9.32 -8.27
CA LYS A 99 -5.18 -8.25 -9.18
C LYS A 99 -3.84 -8.58 -9.82
N GLU A 100 -3.72 -8.23 -11.08
CA GLU A 100 -2.47 -8.31 -11.84
C GLU A 100 -2.24 -6.96 -12.52
N PHE A 101 -1.04 -6.43 -12.37
CA PHE A 101 -0.69 -5.11 -12.90
C PHE A 101 0.80 -5.02 -13.19
N GLU A 102 1.15 -4.10 -14.09
CA GLU A 102 2.52 -3.75 -14.40
C GLU A 102 2.87 -2.40 -13.80
N ILE A 103 4.12 -2.26 -13.38
CA ILE A 103 4.67 -0.99 -12.91
C ILE A 103 6.07 -0.79 -13.49
N TYR A 104 6.39 0.43 -13.88
CA TYR A 104 7.70 0.78 -14.42
C TYR A 104 8.77 0.75 -13.34
N ILE A 105 10.00 0.40 -13.75
CA ILE A 105 11.20 0.51 -12.93
C ILE A 105 11.97 1.73 -13.40
N LYS A 106 12.25 2.65 -12.49
CA LYS A 106 13.01 3.86 -12.76
C LYS A 106 14.43 3.50 -13.17
N GLN A 107 14.86 3.93 -14.36
CA GLN A 107 16.17 3.58 -14.92
C GLN A 107 17.27 4.56 -14.49
N LEU A 108 16.92 5.85 -14.31
CA LEU A 108 17.85 6.88 -13.89
C LEU A 108 17.72 7.14 -12.38
N PRO A 109 18.85 7.40 -11.68
CA PRO A 109 18.80 7.78 -10.28
C PRO A 109 18.07 9.12 -10.11
N ASP A 110 17.48 9.33 -8.94
CA ASP A 110 16.92 10.63 -8.58
C ASP A 110 18.04 11.65 -8.41
N ASN A 111 18.15 12.58 -9.36
CA ASN A 111 19.10 13.70 -9.29
C ASN A 111 18.55 14.88 -8.48
N GLU A 112 17.41 14.72 -7.86
CA GLU A 112 16.84 15.77 -7.00
C GLU A 112 17.71 15.94 -5.76
N LYS A 113 18.49 17.00 -5.75
CA LYS A 113 19.08 17.51 -4.51
C LYS A 113 17.93 17.98 -3.63
N LEU A 114 17.76 17.32 -2.50
CA LEU A 114 16.87 17.82 -1.47
C LEU A 114 17.31 19.23 -1.09
N LYS A 115 16.42 20.21 -1.30
CA LYS A 115 16.69 21.59 -0.90
C LYS A 115 16.89 21.65 0.61
N THR A 116 17.91 22.38 1.02
CA THR A 116 18.12 22.64 2.44
C THR A 116 17.01 23.53 2.99
N LYS A 117 16.81 23.49 4.31
CA LYS A 117 15.84 24.37 4.98
C LYS A 117 16.07 25.84 4.64
N GLU A 118 17.32 26.25 4.51
CA GLU A 118 17.71 27.63 4.17
C GLU A 118 17.34 28.01 2.74
N GLU A 119 17.54 27.10 1.78
CA GLU A 119 17.12 27.30 0.39
C GLU A 119 15.61 27.47 0.27
N ILE A 120 14.84 26.62 0.95
CA ILE A 120 13.39 26.69 0.99
C ILE A 120 12.91 28.03 1.60
N LEU A 121 13.51 28.45 2.72
CA LEU A 121 13.17 29.71 3.37
C LEU A 121 13.49 30.91 2.50
N ASN A 122 14.61 30.88 1.75
CA ASN A 122 14.99 31.96 0.85
C ASN A 122 14.05 32.05 -0.36
N GLU A 123 13.59 30.94 -0.91
CA GLU A 123 12.60 30.92 -1.98
C GLU A 123 11.25 31.48 -1.51
N MET A 124 10.81 31.13 -0.31
CA MET A 124 9.58 31.66 0.28
C MET A 124 9.65 33.19 0.50
N LYS A 125 10.82 33.72 0.91
CA LYS A 125 11.04 35.17 1.08
C LYS A 125 10.99 35.90 -0.26
N LYS A 126 11.59 35.32 -1.32
CA LYS A 126 11.58 35.88 -2.68
C LYS A 126 10.15 35.93 -3.25
N SER A 127 9.38 34.88 -3.07
CA SER A 127 7.99 34.83 -3.57
C SER A 127 7.09 35.88 -2.89
N LYS A 128 7.23 36.09 -1.59
CA LYS A 128 6.50 37.15 -0.85
C LYS A 128 6.85 38.56 -1.35
N LYS A 129 8.13 38.80 -1.67
CA LYS A 129 8.58 40.13 -2.16
C LYS A 129 8.01 40.45 -3.56
N ASN A 130 7.81 39.44 -4.41
CA ASN A 130 7.24 39.61 -5.74
C ASN A 130 5.73 39.88 -5.71
N ASN A 131 5.00 39.28 -4.75
CA ASN A 131 3.57 39.52 -4.60
C ASN A 131 3.23 40.90 -4.02
N ASN A 132 4.14 41.53 -3.29
CA ASN A 132 3.94 42.88 -2.76
C ASN A 132 4.31 44.01 -3.75
N LYS A 133 4.79 43.69 -4.95
CA LYS A 133 5.09 44.65 -6.02
C LYS A 133 4.06 44.73 -7.13
N ARG A 134 2.97 43.99 -6.98
CA ARG A 134 1.77 44.05 -7.83
C ARG A 134 0.66 44.76 -7.09
#